data_ed69c87a99fac87d4a8c83e5fa5e63f5
#
_entry.id   ed69c87a99fac87d4a8c83e5fa5e63f5
#
_cell.length_a   1.000
_cell.length_b   1.000
_cell.length_c   1.000
_cell.angle_alpha   90.00
_cell.angle_beta   90.00
_cell.angle_gamma   90.00
#
_symmetry.space_group_name_H-M   'P 1'
#
loop_
_entity.id
_entity.type
_entity.pdbx_description
1 polymer ?
#
loop_
_entity_poly.entity_id
_entity_poly.type
_entity_poly.pdbx_seq_one_letter_code
_entity_poly.pdbx_strand_id
1 'polypeptide(L)'
;MNKHDLLIIGGGPSGLNVGLEAARAGLDCLILEKGVLVNSLYHFPQNMTFFSTSRKLEVGDTPFVSHQEKPTRMEALEYYRRLAEKWQLNIKLYEPVSDMSRDPDSGDYILTTTKGQYHAPAVVVATGFYD
;
A
#
# COMPACT_ATOMS: atom_id res chain seq x y z
N MET A 1 -19.74 -5.87 -10.25
CA MET A 1 -18.38 -5.54 -10.75
C MET A 1 -17.68 -4.66 -9.73
N ASN A 2 -16.46 -4.97 -9.39
CA ASN A 2 -15.70 -4.24 -8.36
C ASN A 2 -15.09 -2.98 -8.97
N LYS A 3 -15.84 -1.90 -8.99
CA LYS A 3 -15.39 -0.62 -9.51
C LYS A 3 -15.00 0.32 -8.36
N HIS A 4 -13.84 0.95 -8.49
CA HIS A 4 -13.27 1.91 -7.56
C HIS A 4 -12.85 3.18 -8.28
N ASP A 5 -12.61 4.26 -7.54
CA ASP A 5 -12.06 5.48 -8.13
C ASP A 5 -10.58 5.33 -8.45
N LEU A 6 -9.86 4.55 -7.62
CA LEU A 6 -8.43 4.34 -7.74
C LEU A 6 -8.07 2.92 -7.28
N LEU A 7 -7.20 2.27 -8.04
CA LEU A 7 -6.60 1.00 -7.64
C LEU A 7 -5.10 1.22 -7.42
N ILE A 8 -4.57 0.62 -6.36
CA ILE A 8 -3.15 0.69 -6.04
C ILE A 8 -2.59 -0.72 -6.01
N ILE A 9 -1.53 -0.96 -6.78
CA ILE A 9 -0.80 -2.23 -6.78
C ILE A 9 0.38 -2.10 -5.84
N GLY A 10 0.30 -2.74 -4.69
CA GLY A 10 1.35 -2.73 -3.68
C GLY A 10 0.93 -2.05 -2.38
N GLY A 11 1.08 -2.76 -1.27
CA GLY A 11 0.74 -2.29 0.08
C GLY A 11 1.97 -1.95 0.92
N GLY A 12 3.04 -1.48 0.27
CA GLY A 12 4.21 -0.95 0.93
C GLY A 12 4.03 0.50 1.36
N PRO A 13 5.09 1.16 1.86
CA PRO A 13 4.97 2.54 2.34
C PRO A 13 4.45 3.52 1.29
N SER A 14 4.90 3.39 0.04
CA SER A 14 4.44 4.26 -1.05
C SER A 14 2.96 4.04 -1.36
N GLY A 15 2.52 2.78 -1.47
CA GLY A 15 1.12 2.46 -1.72
C GLY A 15 0.21 2.93 -0.59
N LEU A 16 0.64 2.76 0.65
CA LEU A 16 -0.10 3.23 1.82
C LEU A 16 -0.21 4.75 1.83
N ASN A 17 0.85 5.46 1.45
CA ASN A 17 0.82 6.92 1.38
C ASN A 17 -0.21 7.39 0.35
N VAL A 18 -0.22 6.79 -0.83
CA VAL A 18 -1.20 7.12 -1.87
C VAL A 18 -2.61 6.80 -1.39
N GLY A 19 -2.81 5.63 -0.75
CA GLY A 19 -4.10 5.24 -0.19
C GLY A 19 -4.60 6.22 0.86
N LEU A 20 -3.72 6.69 1.72
CA LEU A 20 -4.04 7.68 2.74
C LEU A 20 -4.48 9.00 2.10
N GLU A 21 -3.75 9.48 1.11
CA GLU A 21 -4.12 10.73 0.41
C GLU A 21 -5.43 10.58 -0.35
N ALA A 22 -5.68 9.40 -0.94
CA ALA A 22 -6.95 9.10 -1.58
C ALA A 22 -8.10 9.14 -0.57
N ALA A 23 -7.89 8.57 0.62
CA ALA A 23 -8.89 8.61 1.70
C ALA A 23 -9.18 10.03 2.15
N ARG A 24 -8.14 10.86 2.27
CA ARG A 24 -8.32 12.29 2.59
C ARG A 24 -9.13 13.02 1.53
N ALA A 25 -8.97 12.65 0.28
CA ALA A 25 -9.72 13.25 -0.83
C ALA A 25 -11.12 12.68 -1.00
N GLY A 26 -11.52 11.71 -0.19
CA GLY A 26 -12.84 11.08 -0.26
C GLY A 26 -12.99 10.11 -1.42
N LEU A 27 -11.88 9.60 -1.98
CA LEU A 27 -11.92 8.65 -3.08
C LEU A 27 -12.11 7.21 -2.58
N ASP A 28 -12.85 6.43 -3.35
CA ASP A 28 -12.96 4.99 -3.14
C ASP A 28 -11.71 4.33 -3.73
N CYS A 29 -10.80 3.92 -2.86
CA CYS A 29 -9.50 3.38 -3.23
C CYS A 29 -9.35 1.96 -2.70
N LEU A 30 -8.83 1.07 -3.53
CA LEU A 30 -8.50 -0.30 -3.14
C LEU A 30 -7.01 -0.55 -3.37
N ILE A 31 -6.35 -1.10 -2.36
CA ILE A 31 -4.95 -1.52 -2.42
C ILE A 31 -4.91 -3.04 -2.55
N LEU A 32 -4.20 -3.53 -3.56
CA LEU A 32 -4.00 -4.96 -3.79
C LEU A 32 -2.54 -5.29 -3.47
N GLU A 33 -2.32 -6.13 -2.47
CA GLU A 33 -0.99 -6.51 -2.00
C GLU A 33 -0.79 -8.02 -2.18
N LYS A 34 0.32 -8.41 -2.82
CA LYS A 34 0.61 -9.82 -3.09
C LYS A 34 0.95 -10.62 -1.84
N GLY A 35 1.49 -9.97 -0.81
CA GLY A 35 1.89 -10.60 0.44
C GLY A 35 1.19 -10.00 1.64
N VAL A 36 1.95 -9.73 2.69
CA VAL A 36 1.47 -9.05 3.89
C VAL A 36 1.62 -7.55 3.75
N LEU A 37 0.98 -6.80 4.64
CA LEU A 37 1.14 -5.35 4.68
C LEU A 37 2.62 -5.00 4.84
N VAL A 38 3.11 -4.03 4.05
CA VAL A 38 4.54 -3.68 3.95
C VAL A 38 5.44 -4.90 3.80
N ASN A 39 5.11 -5.74 2.83
CA ASN A 39 5.73 -7.06 2.63
C ASN A 39 7.25 -7.02 2.56
N SER A 40 7.82 -6.01 1.90
CA SER A 40 9.28 -5.85 1.82
C SER A 40 9.90 -5.71 3.20
N LEU A 41 9.29 -4.90 4.07
CA LEU A 41 9.76 -4.71 5.44
C LEU A 41 9.58 -5.98 6.28
N TYR A 42 8.50 -6.70 6.06
CA TYR A 42 8.24 -7.96 6.74
C TYR A 42 9.37 -8.98 6.48
N HIS A 43 9.92 -8.98 5.28
CA HIS A 43 10.99 -9.89 4.89
C HIS A 43 12.41 -9.36 5.18
N PHE A 44 12.54 -8.18 5.75
CA PHE A 44 13.83 -7.67 6.20
C PHE A 44 14.34 -8.49 7.39
N PRO A 45 15.67 -8.47 7.65
CA PRO A 45 16.23 -9.14 8.84
C PRO A 45 15.52 -8.69 10.13
N GLN A 46 15.24 -9.63 11.02
CA GLN A 46 14.39 -9.41 12.19
C GLN A 46 14.86 -8.25 13.08
N ASN A 47 16.17 -8.11 13.27
CA ASN A 47 16.74 -7.08 14.15
C ASN A 47 17.31 -5.90 13.36
N MET A 48 16.89 -5.74 12.11
CA MET A 48 17.38 -4.67 11.27
C MET A 48 16.95 -3.30 11.81
N THR A 49 17.87 -2.33 11.71
CA THR A 49 17.60 -0.92 11.95
C THR A 49 17.67 -0.18 10.62
N PHE A 50 16.73 0.73 10.37
CA PHE A 50 16.70 1.48 9.13
C PHE A 50 17.85 2.50 9.07
N PHE A 51 18.32 2.78 7.84
CA PHE A 51 19.30 3.86 7.62
C PHE A 51 18.64 5.24 7.75
N SER A 52 17.35 5.33 7.45
CA SER A 52 16.59 6.57 7.56
C SER A 52 16.03 6.75 8.98
N THR A 53 15.85 8.01 9.38
CA THR A 53 15.22 8.31 10.66
C THR A 53 13.73 8.01 10.61
N SER A 54 13.09 7.87 11.79
CA SER A 54 11.64 7.70 11.88
C SER A 54 10.90 8.84 11.19
N ARG A 55 11.42 10.07 11.31
CA ARG A 55 10.83 11.24 10.68
C ARG A 55 10.78 11.12 9.16
N LYS A 56 11.83 10.58 8.53
CA LYS A 56 11.87 10.38 7.08
C LYS A 56 10.97 9.27 6.60
N LEU A 57 10.62 8.33 7.48
CA LEU A 57 9.74 7.20 7.16
C LEU A 57 8.27 7.52 7.42
N GLU A 58 7.97 8.68 7.99
CA GLU A 58 6.60 9.08 8.27
C GLU A 58 5.79 9.22 6.99
N VAL A 59 4.50 8.90 7.11
CA VAL A 59 3.55 8.94 6.01
C VAL A 59 2.36 9.80 6.43
N GLY A 60 1.93 10.69 5.52
CA GLY A 60 0.70 11.45 5.69
C GLY A 60 0.66 12.30 6.95
N ASP A 61 1.79 12.89 7.36
CA ASP A 61 1.93 13.70 8.57
C ASP A 61 1.57 12.96 9.85
N THR A 62 1.54 11.63 9.81
CA THR A 62 1.32 10.80 11.00
C THR A 62 2.67 10.53 11.66
N PRO A 63 2.86 10.93 12.93
CA PRO A 63 4.15 10.77 13.60
C PRO A 63 4.58 9.31 13.71
N PHE A 64 5.84 9.07 13.40
CA PHE A 64 6.51 7.79 13.62
C PHE A 64 7.38 7.92 14.87
N VAL A 65 6.90 7.37 15.98
CA VAL A 65 7.61 7.43 17.25
C VAL A 65 8.49 6.20 17.39
N SER A 66 9.76 6.44 17.71
CA SER A 66 10.74 5.38 17.94
C SER A 66 11.59 5.72 19.15
N HIS A 67 12.09 4.70 19.85
CA HIS A 67 13.03 4.86 20.96
C HIS A 67 14.40 5.32 20.50
N GLN A 68 14.69 5.19 19.21
CA GLN A 68 15.96 5.56 18.60
C GLN A 68 15.67 6.49 17.42
N GLU A 69 16.66 7.29 17.02
CA GLU A 69 16.55 8.15 15.86
C GLU A 69 16.24 7.32 14.60
N LYS A 70 16.87 6.16 14.46
CA LYS A 70 16.64 5.22 13.34
C LYS A 70 15.81 4.05 13.85
N PRO A 71 14.59 3.85 13.32
CA PRO A 71 13.69 2.83 13.83
C PRO A 71 14.11 1.42 13.44
N THR A 72 13.62 0.45 14.22
CA THR A 72 13.78 -0.97 13.93
C THR A 72 12.71 -1.45 12.95
N ARG A 73 12.91 -2.67 12.41
CA ARG A 73 11.91 -3.35 11.59
C ARG A 73 10.56 -3.47 12.31
N MET A 74 10.57 -3.90 13.57
CA MET A 74 9.34 -4.08 14.35
C MET A 74 8.59 -2.77 14.54
N GLU A 75 9.30 -1.69 14.82
CA GLU A 75 8.69 -0.37 14.97
C GLU A 75 8.05 0.08 13.66
N ALA A 76 8.72 -0.14 12.52
CA ALA A 76 8.19 0.23 11.22
C ALA A 76 6.94 -0.58 10.87
N LEU A 77 6.95 -1.90 11.07
CA LEU A 77 5.79 -2.75 10.80
C LEU A 77 4.59 -2.31 11.63
N GLU A 78 4.80 -2.02 12.91
CA GLU A 78 3.75 -1.57 13.81
C GLU A 78 3.18 -0.22 13.37
N TYR A 79 4.06 0.70 12.98
CA TYR A 79 3.65 2.03 12.51
C TYR A 79 2.73 1.93 11.29
N TYR A 80 3.14 1.17 10.26
CA TYR A 80 2.35 1.07 9.03
C TYR A 80 1.03 0.33 9.25
N ARG A 81 1.01 -0.67 10.13
CA ARG A 81 -0.21 -1.37 10.49
C ARG A 81 -1.20 -0.43 11.15
N ARG A 82 -0.76 0.37 12.12
CA ARG A 82 -1.59 1.35 12.80
C ARG A 82 -2.10 2.43 11.86
N LEU A 83 -1.26 2.85 10.92
CA LEU A 83 -1.65 3.83 9.91
C LEU A 83 -2.81 3.30 9.07
N ALA A 84 -2.72 2.07 8.59
CA ALA A 84 -3.76 1.45 7.79
C ALA A 84 -5.08 1.32 8.56
N GLU A 85 -5.01 0.93 9.84
CA GLU A 85 -6.18 0.82 10.71
C GLU A 85 -6.81 2.18 10.99
N LYS A 86 -6.01 3.17 11.34
CA LYS A 86 -6.48 4.53 11.64
C LYS A 86 -7.26 5.14 10.49
N TRP A 87 -6.77 4.99 9.27
CA TRP A 87 -7.39 5.55 8.08
C TRP A 87 -8.39 4.62 7.42
N GLN A 88 -8.59 3.42 7.99
CA GLN A 88 -9.53 2.41 7.48
C GLN A 88 -9.31 2.14 5.99
N LEU A 89 -8.04 1.97 5.63
CA LEU A 89 -7.67 1.73 4.24
C LEU A 89 -8.21 0.38 3.78
N ASN A 90 -8.77 0.34 2.58
CA ASN A 90 -9.28 -0.89 1.98
C ASN A 90 -8.12 -1.63 1.31
N ILE A 91 -7.64 -2.68 1.96
CA ILE A 91 -6.47 -3.44 1.52
C ILE A 91 -6.83 -4.91 1.43
N LYS A 92 -6.51 -5.53 0.30
CA LYS A 92 -6.64 -6.98 0.10
C LYS A 92 -5.25 -7.59 0.07
N LEU A 93 -4.94 -8.36 1.11
CA LEU A 93 -3.66 -9.05 1.25
C LEU A 93 -3.66 -10.39 0.52
N TYR A 94 -2.48 -10.90 0.20
CA TYR A 94 -2.30 -12.17 -0.50
C TYR A 94 -3.07 -12.23 -1.81
N GLU A 95 -3.17 -11.09 -2.48
CA GLU A 95 -3.90 -10.99 -3.73
C GLU A 95 -3.04 -10.32 -4.81
N PRO A 96 -2.11 -11.07 -5.41
CA PRO A 96 -1.25 -10.53 -6.45
C PRO A 96 -2.03 -10.21 -7.72
N VAL A 97 -1.74 -9.07 -8.32
CA VAL A 97 -2.25 -8.69 -9.63
C VAL A 97 -1.46 -9.47 -10.69
N SER A 98 -2.16 -10.24 -11.52
CA SER A 98 -1.53 -11.07 -12.56
C SER A 98 -1.60 -10.43 -13.95
N ASP A 99 -2.53 -9.49 -14.15
CA ASP A 99 -2.72 -8.85 -15.44
C ASP A 99 -3.38 -7.49 -15.29
N MET A 100 -3.06 -6.60 -16.22
CA MET A 100 -3.68 -5.28 -16.32
C MET A 100 -4.03 -5.03 -17.78
N SER A 101 -5.28 -4.65 -18.02
CA SER A 101 -5.78 -4.30 -19.34
C SER A 101 -6.65 -3.05 -19.26
N ARG A 102 -7.15 -2.59 -20.38
CA ARG A 102 -8.09 -1.47 -20.44
C ARG A 102 -9.38 -1.91 -21.08
N ASP A 103 -10.49 -1.47 -20.50
CA ASP A 103 -11.81 -1.66 -21.09
C ASP A 103 -11.93 -0.72 -22.31
N PRO A 104 -12.15 -1.26 -23.53
CA PRO A 104 -12.24 -0.42 -24.72
C PRO A 104 -13.46 0.50 -24.73
N ASP A 105 -14.50 0.16 -23.99
CA ASP A 105 -15.73 0.95 -23.95
C ASP A 105 -15.65 2.11 -22.96
N SER A 106 -15.23 1.83 -21.72
CA SER A 106 -15.17 2.86 -20.66
C SER A 106 -13.81 3.55 -20.58
N GLY A 107 -12.75 2.89 -21.05
CA GLY A 107 -11.37 3.37 -20.87
C GLY A 107 -10.80 3.08 -19.49
N ASP A 108 -11.57 2.44 -18.61
CA ASP A 108 -11.09 2.05 -17.28
C ASP A 108 -9.98 1.01 -17.38
N TYR A 109 -9.10 1.01 -16.39
CA TYR A 109 -8.16 -0.08 -16.20
C TYR A 109 -8.87 -1.26 -15.52
N ILE A 110 -8.47 -2.46 -15.92
CA ILE A 110 -8.95 -3.71 -15.36
C ILE A 110 -7.77 -4.46 -14.76
N LEU A 111 -7.79 -4.68 -13.46
CA LEU A 111 -6.79 -5.51 -12.79
C LEU A 111 -7.37 -6.87 -12.51
N THR A 112 -6.62 -7.92 -12.90
CA THR A 112 -7.04 -9.31 -12.70
C THR A 112 -6.17 -9.95 -11.63
N THR A 113 -6.83 -10.64 -10.69
CA THR A 113 -6.19 -11.45 -9.66
C THR A 113 -6.80 -12.85 -9.67
N THR A 114 -6.30 -13.74 -8.83
CA THR A 114 -6.90 -15.08 -8.69
C THR A 114 -8.30 -15.05 -8.09
N LYS A 115 -8.65 -13.93 -7.43
CA LYS A 115 -9.94 -13.80 -6.73
C LYS A 115 -10.97 -12.99 -7.50
N GLY A 116 -10.59 -12.35 -8.59
CA GLY A 116 -11.53 -11.60 -9.41
C GLY A 116 -10.90 -10.48 -10.21
N GLN A 117 -11.73 -9.58 -10.68
CA GLN A 117 -11.35 -8.41 -11.45
C GLN A 117 -11.82 -7.14 -10.77
N TYR A 118 -11.01 -6.09 -10.89
CA TYR A 118 -11.28 -4.77 -10.31
C TYR A 118 -11.08 -3.70 -11.38
N HIS A 119 -11.93 -2.69 -11.38
CA HIS A 119 -11.95 -1.64 -12.40
C HIS A 119 -11.77 -0.28 -11.76
N ALA A 120 -11.01 0.59 -12.41
CA ALA A 120 -10.91 1.99 -12.02
C ALA A 120 -10.40 2.85 -13.16
N PRO A 121 -10.75 4.14 -13.19
CA PRO A 121 -10.21 5.06 -14.20
C PRO A 121 -8.73 5.35 -14.00
N ALA A 122 -8.17 5.06 -12.83
CA ALA A 122 -6.76 5.31 -12.52
C ALA A 122 -6.17 4.16 -11.71
N VAL A 123 -4.89 3.88 -11.97
CA VAL A 123 -4.11 2.85 -11.27
C VAL A 123 -2.75 3.44 -10.89
N VAL A 124 -2.33 3.19 -9.65
CA VAL A 124 -0.98 3.52 -9.18
C VAL A 124 -0.21 2.23 -9.00
N VAL A 125 0.97 2.15 -9.59
CA VAL A 125 1.88 1.01 -9.41
C VAL A 125 2.90 1.38 -8.36
N ALA A 126 2.86 0.68 -7.22
CA ALA A 126 3.70 0.95 -6.06
C ALA A 126 4.32 -0.35 -5.54
N THR A 127 4.86 -1.16 -6.44
CA THR A 127 5.34 -2.51 -6.15
C THR A 127 6.68 -2.55 -5.42
N GLY A 128 7.42 -1.43 -5.43
CA GLY A 128 8.72 -1.37 -4.79
C GLY A 128 9.87 -1.80 -5.70
N PHE A 129 11.10 -1.67 -5.19
CA PHE A 129 12.30 -1.91 -5.98
C PHE A 129 12.58 -3.40 -6.22
N TYR A 130 12.25 -4.25 -5.23
CA TYR A 130 12.54 -5.68 -5.29
C TYR A 130 11.32 -6.57 -5.61
N ASP A 131 10.24 -5.97 -5.99
CA ASP A 131 9.07 -6.73 -6.42
C ASP A 131 9.12 -7.08 -7.94
#